data_9eaed6e9260500863f51bc3e9d025242
#
_entry.id   9eaed6e9260500863f51bc3e9d025242
#
_cell.length_a   1.000
_cell.length_b   1.000
_cell.length_c   1.000
_cell.angle_alpha   90.00
_cell.angle_beta   90.00
_cell.angle_gamma   90.00
#
_symmetry.space_group_name_H-M   'P 1'
#
loop_
_entity.id
_entity.type
_entity.pdbx_description
1 polymer ?
#
loop_
_entity_poly.entity_id
_entity_poly.type
_entity_poly.pdbx_seq_one_letter_code
_entity_poly.pdbx_strand_id
1 'polypeptide(L)'
;YMSRELVQIQCDAPIPLDLQAADVKKLDRQRLRRLLLDLQFTSLLRRLPADMQVPEGDETAGAETAIEPAVEFHAAPLPDKLTGTVMVVPAEDGLLLSDQSGQYYKTSYKLVAELLTAVPVVAYDLKELASQFLRRNLPVEFVANYDISHAGFLVGSLSKPRTLADILAEQPDQSESRQLAVVYQLWQQTHRQLSQLPQLAQLASRVDFPLQLVLARMEERGVL
;
A
#
# COMPACT_ATOMS: atom_id res chain seq x y z
N TYR A 1 6.96 -39.25 5.18
CA TYR A 1 6.77 -40.10 3.97
C TYR A 1 6.27 -39.22 2.81
N MET A 2 5.24 -38.37 3.00
CA MET A 2 4.63 -37.53 1.97
C MET A 2 5.63 -36.59 1.26
N SER A 3 6.59 -36.00 1.97
CA SER A 3 7.62 -35.13 1.38
C SER A 3 8.52 -35.88 0.39
N ARG A 4 8.80 -37.17 0.63
CA ARG A 4 9.60 -37.98 -0.27
C ARG A 4 8.86 -38.27 -1.57
N GLU A 5 7.55 -38.52 -1.51
CA GLU A 5 6.71 -38.79 -2.67
C GLU A 5 6.56 -37.52 -3.54
N LEU A 6 6.46 -36.34 -2.89
CA LEU A 6 6.34 -35.05 -3.60
C LEU A 6 7.62 -34.62 -4.34
N VAL A 7 8.79 -35.04 -3.87
CA VAL A 7 10.07 -34.70 -4.53
C VAL A 7 10.55 -35.76 -5.51
N GLN A 8 9.83 -36.86 -5.62
CA GLN A 8 10.20 -37.94 -6.55
C GLN A 8 9.83 -37.52 -7.99
N ILE A 9 10.84 -37.49 -8.88
CA ILE A 9 10.64 -37.19 -10.29
C ILE A 9 9.87 -38.38 -10.93
N GLN A 10 8.72 -38.08 -11.54
CA GLN A 10 7.97 -39.01 -12.37
C GLN A 10 8.45 -38.88 -13.81
N CYS A 11 9.14 -39.91 -14.32
CA CYS A 11 9.66 -39.93 -15.68
C CYS A 11 8.61 -40.45 -16.69
N ASP A 12 7.53 -41.03 -16.23
CA ASP A 12 6.46 -41.67 -17.01
C ASP A 12 5.13 -40.88 -16.93
N ALA A 13 5.20 -39.60 -16.57
CA ALA A 13 4.03 -38.72 -16.54
C ALA A 13 3.34 -38.71 -17.93
N PRO A 14 2.01 -38.89 -18.01
CA PRO A 14 1.28 -38.98 -19.26
C PRO A 14 1.11 -37.58 -19.89
N ILE A 15 2.22 -36.95 -20.22
CA ILE A 15 2.25 -35.61 -20.85
C ILE A 15 2.68 -35.77 -22.31
N PRO A 16 1.80 -35.48 -23.28
CA PRO A 16 2.20 -35.50 -24.67
C PRO A 16 3.16 -34.34 -24.93
N LEU A 17 4.41 -34.63 -25.26
CA LEU A 17 5.41 -33.63 -25.62
C LEU A 17 5.44 -33.47 -27.15
N ASP A 18 4.93 -32.36 -27.65
CA ASP A 18 5.07 -31.95 -29.04
C ASP A 18 6.27 -30.99 -29.18
N LEU A 19 7.38 -31.51 -29.65
CA LEU A 19 8.62 -30.74 -29.87
C LEU A 19 8.47 -29.65 -30.94
N GLN A 20 7.53 -29.80 -31.90
CA GLN A 20 7.29 -28.80 -32.93
C GLN A 20 6.47 -27.61 -32.34
N ALA A 21 5.53 -27.91 -31.46
CA ALA A 21 4.79 -26.86 -30.73
C ALA A 21 5.67 -26.17 -29.68
N ALA A 22 6.69 -26.86 -29.15
CA ALA A 22 7.64 -26.32 -28.17
C ALA A 22 8.75 -25.44 -28.76
N ASP A 23 8.69 -25.13 -30.11
CA ASP A 23 9.67 -24.26 -30.75
C ASP A 23 9.56 -22.83 -30.21
N VAL A 24 10.60 -22.36 -29.50
CA VAL A 24 10.68 -21.03 -28.91
C VAL A 24 10.52 -19.90 -29.93
N LYS A 25 10.86 -20.13 -31.20
CA LYS A 25 10.67 -19.15 -32.29
C LYS A 25 9.21 -18.82 -32.56
N LYS A 26 8.30 -19.73 -32.20
CA LYS A 26 6.85 -19.57 -32.37
C LYS A 26 6.15 -18.98 -31.13
N LEU A 27 6.94 -18.59 -30.12
CA LEU A 27 6.39 -18.05 -28.91
C LEU A 27 5.68 -16.70 -29.12
N ASP A 28 4.43 -16.62 -28.69
CA ASP A 28 3.67 -15.37 -28.66
C ASP A 28 4.22 -14.47 -27.53
N ARG A 29 4.99 -13.47 -27.92
CA ARG A 29 5.69 -12.55 -27.00
C ARG A 29 4.73 -11.72 -26.19
N GLN A 30 3.61 -11.28 -26.79
CA GLN A 30 2.61 -10.47 -26.07
C GLN A 30 1.90 -11.30 -25.03
N ARG A 31 1.53 -12.53 -25.35
CA ARG A 31 0.91 -13.47 -24.43
C ARG A 31 1.84 -13.85 -23.28
N LEU A 32 3.13 -14.10 -23.59
CA LEU A 32 4.13 -14.36 -22.56
C LEU A 32 4.27 -13.18 -21.61
N ARG A 33 4.38 -11.96 -22.14
CA ARG A 33 4.47 -10.76 -21.32
C ARG A 33 3.25 -10.59 -20.43
N ARG A 34 2.04 -10.71 -20.96
CA ARG A 34 0.81 -10.65 -20.17
C ARG A 34 0.81 -11.68 -19.04
N LEU A 35 1.14 -12.94 -19.36
CA LEU A 35 1.22 -14.01 -18.38
C LEU A 35 2.24 -13.70 -17.26
N LEU A 36 3.42 -13.20 -17.62
CA LEU A 36 4.44 -12.82 -16.65
C LEU A 36 4.00 -11.63 -15.79
N LEU A 37 3.25 -10.67 -16.34
CA LEU A 37 2.66 -9.56 -15.60
C LEU A 37 1.54 -10.05 -14.66
N ASP A 38 0.63 -10.89 -15.17
CA ASP A 38 -0.45 -11.48 -14.37
C ASP A 38 0.08 -12.31 -13.19
N LEU A 39 1.19 -13.02 -13.42
CA LEU A 39 1.89 -13.80 -12.39
C LEU A 39 2.88 -12.95 -11.57
N GLN A 40 2.99 -11.66 -11.85
CA GLN A 40 3.91 -10.71 -11.21
C GLN A 40 5.38 -11.10 -11.25
N PHE A 41 5.80 -11.81 -12.29
CA PHE A 41 7.20 -12.20 -12.50
C PHE A 41 8.01 -11.10 -13.18
N THR A 42 8.01 -9.89 -12.57
CA THR A 42 8.67 -8.68 -13.10
C THR A 42 10.17 -8.85 -13.33
N SER A 43 10.84 -9.65 -12.48
CA SER A 43 12.26 -9.96 -12.65
C SER A 43 12.54 -10.78 -13.92
N LEU A 44 11.60 -11.61 -14.36
CA LEU A 44 11.73 -12.39 -15.58
C LEU A 44 11.52 -11.51 -16.81
N LEU A 45 10.67 -10.51 -16.77
CA LEU A 45 10.48 -9.56 -17.87
C LEU A 45 11.80 -8.85 -18.22
N ARG A 46 12.60 -8.45 -17.20
CA ARG A 46 13.91 -7.82 -17.41
C ARG A 46 14.98 -8.77 -17.94
N ARG A 47 14.78 -10.07 -17.79
CA ARG A 47 15.70 -11.13 -18.23
C ARG A 47 15.38 -11.68 -19.61
N LEU A 48 14.27 -11.28 -20.21
CA LEU A 48 13.92 -11.69 -21.57
C LEU A 48 15.00 -11.16 -22.54
N PRO A 49 15.40 -11.96 -23.52
CA PRO A 49 16.29 -11.51 -24.60
C PRO A 49 15.75 -10.24 -25.28
N ALA A 50 16.63 -9.37 -25.75
CA ALA A 50 16.27 -8.08 -26.33
C ALA A 50 15.25 -8.19 -27.50
N ASP A 51 15.33 -9.28 -28.27
CA ASP A 51 14.39 -9.59 -29.34
C ASP A 51 13.01 -10.06 -28.82
N MET A 52 12.91 -10.38 -27.54
CA MET A 52 11.65 -10.73 -26.83
C MET A 52 11.11 -9.59 -25.96
N GLN A 53 11.85 -8.51 -25.81
CA GLN A 53 11.37 -7.31 -25.12
C GLN A 53 10.41 -6.56 -26.05
N VAL A 54 9.18 -6.39 -25.62
CA VAL A 54 8.21 -5.53 -26.32
C VAL A 54 8.49 -4.10 -25.88
N PRO A 55 8.55 -3.11 -26.80
CA PRO A 55 8.72 -1.70 -26.43
C PRO A 55 7.67 -1.28 -25.39
N GLU A 56 8.06 -0.45 -24.43
CA GLU A 56 7.25 0.01 -23.27
C GLU A 56 6.02 0.85 -23.65
N GLY A 57 5.58 0.85 -24.92
CA GLY A 57 4.50 1.71 -25.43
C GLY A 57 3.06 1.20 -25.24
N ASP A 58 2.84 0.01 -24.67
CA ASP A 58 1.50 -0.59 -24.55
C ASP A 58 1.24 -1.05 -23.09
N GLU A 59 1.61 -0.21 -22.15
CA GLU A 59 1.47 -0.48 -20.71
C GLU A 59 0.09 -0.09 -20.18
N THR A 60 -0.88 -0.99 -20.30
CA THR A 60 -2.16 -0.87 -19.57
C THR A 60 -2.35 -1.90 -18.47
N ALA A 61 -1.26 -2.47 -17.93
CA ALA A 61 -1.36 -3.28 -16.70
C ALA A 61 -0.06 -3.22 -15.91
N GLY A 62 0.02 -2.35 -14.94
CA GLY A 62 1.11 -2.26 -13.97
C GLY A 62 2.04 -1.06 -14.12
N ALA A 63 1.72 -0.07 -14.93
CA ALA A 63 2.28 1.25 -14.75
C ALA A 63 1.82 1.74 -13.37
N GLU A 64 2.75 1.86 -12.42
CA GLU A 64 2.56 2.82 -11.33
C GLU A 64 2.36 4.16 -12.04
N THR A 65 1.12 4.48 -12.35
CA THR A 65 0.71 5.78 -12.88
C THR A 65 1.29 6.80 -11.92
N ALA A 66 2.10 7.71 -12.43
CA ALA A 66 2.50 8.88 -11.67
C ALA A 66 1.23 9.38 -10.97
N ILE A 67 1.27 9.43 -9.64
CA ILE A 67 0.10 9.81 -8.86
C ILE A 67 -0.18 11.27 -9.21
N GLU A 68 -1.15 11.50 -10.09
CA GLU A 68 -1.67 12.85 -10.37
C GLU A 68 -2.88 13.07 -9.47
N PRO A 69 -2.70 13.68 -8.30
CA PRO A 69 -3.80 13.92 -7.38
C PRO A 69 -4.76 14.94 -7.99
N ALA A 70 -6.02 14.52 -8.08
CA ALA A 70 -7.12 15.37 -8.54
C ALA A 70 -7.59 16.36 -7.47
N VAL A 71 -7.01 16.35 -6.28
CA VAL A 71 -7.43 17.17 -5.12
C VAL A 71 -6.26 18.04 -4.68
N GLU A 72 -6.51 19.34 -4.59
CA GLU A 72 -5.60 20.31 -3.97
C GLU A 72 -6.03 20.55 -2.53
N PHE A 73 -5.07 20.59 -1.63
CA PHE A 73 -5.29 20.90 -0.22
C PHE A 73 -4.74 22.29 0.12
N HIS A 74 -5.49 23.06 0.88
CA HIS A 74 -5.12 24.40 1.30
C HIS A 74 -4.87 24.47 2.79
N ALA A 75 -3.79 25.13 3.20
CA ALA A 75 -3.46 25.29 4.61
C ALA A 75 -4.54 26.09 5.36
N ALA A 76 -4.95 25.59 6.52
CA ALA A 76 -5.92 26.25 7.39
C ALA A 76 -5.50 26.12 8.86
N PRO A 77 -5.99 26.99 9.76
CA PRO A 77 -5.78 26.84 11.19
C PRO A 77 -6.48 25.59 11.71
N LEU A 78 -5.83 24.87 12.65
CA LEU A 78 -6.40 23.69 13.27
C LEU A 78 -7.72 24.03 13.98
N PRO A 79 -8.83 23.36 13.69
CA PRO A 79 -10.10 23.60 14.37
C PRO A 79 -10.10 23.01 15.78
N ASP A 80 -10.96 23.52 16.64
CA ASP A 80 -11.13 23.01 18.00
C ASP A 80 -11.65 21.57 18.04
N LYS A 81 -12.33 21.13 16.99
CA LYS A 81 -12.83 19.76 16.81
C LYS A 81 -12.58 19.28 15.39
N LEU A 82 -12.09 18.07 15.28
CA LEU A 82 -12.04 17.35 14.01
C LEU A 82 -13.36 16.60 13.79
N THR A 83 -13.79 16.50 12.54
CA THR A 83 -15.04 15.80 12.17
C THR A 83 -14.79 14.83 11.04
N GLY A 84 -15.55 13.76 11.00
CA GLY A 84 -15.40 12.73 9.97
C GLY A 84 -14.11 11.93 10.10
N THR A 85 -13.69 11.33 9.00
CA THR A 85 -12.44 10.55 8.94
C THR A 85 -11.26 11.50 8.71
N VAL A 86 -10.27 11.43 9.57
CA VAL A 86 -9.07 12.30 9.51
C VAL A 86 -7.90 11.52 8.94
N MET A 87 -7.34 12.04 7.88
CA MET A 87 -6.09 11.56 7.32
C MET A 87 -4.91 12.20 8.04
N VAL A 88 -3.93 11.39 8.42
CA VAL A 88 -2.75 11.81 9.18
C VAL A 88 -1.50 11.44 8.41
N VAL A 89 -0.68 12.45 8.11
CA VAL A 89 0.60 12.28 7.43
C VAL A 89 1.71 12.83 8.32
N PRO A 90 2.70 12.01 8.72
CA PRO A 90 3.89 12.51 9.41
C PRO A 90 4.66 13.49 8.52
N ALA A 91 5.10 14.60 9.11
CA ALA A 91 5.94 15.61 8.49
C ALA A 91 7.20 15.83 9.32
N GLU A 92 8.19 16.53 8.75
CA GLU A 92 9.48 16.77 9.39
C GLU A 92 9.34 17.40 10.79
N ASP A 93 8.45 18.39 10.92
CA ASP A 93 8.23 19.15 12.15
C ASP A 93 6.89 18.84 12.83
N GLY A 94 6.27 17.69 12.60
CA GLY A 94 4.99 17.37 13.22
C GLY A 94 4.08 16.48 12.38
N LEU A 95 2.83 16.88 12.25
CA LEU A 95 1.79 16.16 11.52
C LEU A 95 1.03 17.09 10.58
N LEU A 96 0.69 16.55 9.43
CA LEU A 96 -0.30 17.13 8.53
C LEU A 96 -1.61 16.34 8.71
N LEU A 97 -2.70 17.03 8.91
CA LEU A 97 -4.03 16.47 9.06
C LEU A 97 -4.94 16.98 7.96
N SER A 98 -5.86 16.16 7.50
CA SER A 98 -6.96 16.60 6.66
C SER A 98 -8.22 15.81 6.99
N ASP A 99 -9.35 16.48 7.08
CA ASP A 99 -10.69 15.92 7.27
C ASP A 99 -11.47 15.77 5.96
N GLN A 100 -10.76 15.79 4.84
CA GLN A 100 -11.31 15.67 3.48
C GLN A 100 -12.11 16.90 2.99
N SER A 101 -12.09 17.99 3.72
CA SER A 101 -12.73 19.26 3.31
C SER A 101 -11.98 20.02 2.20
N GLY A 102 -10.83 19.48 1.75
CA GLY A 102 -9.89 20.20 0.90
C GLY A 102 -8.97 21.15 1.68
N GLN A 103 -9.08 21.12 3.01
CA GLN A 103 -8.18 21.85 3.91
C GLN A 103 -7.21 20.90 4.59
N TYR A 104 -6.04 21.43 4.96
CA TYR A 104 -5.12 20.70 5.82
C TYR A 104 -4.61 21.57 6.97
N TYR A 105 -4.23 20.91 8.03
CA TYR A 105 -3.80 21.52 9.27
C TYR A 105 -2.41 21.00 9.62
N LYS A 106 -1.45 21.89 9.80
CA LYS A 106 -0.12 21.54 10.33
C LYS A 106 -0.13 21.69 11.84
N THR A 107 0.29 20.63 12.55
CA THR A 107 0.18 20.59 13.99
C THR A 107 1.25 19.70 14.62
N SER A 108 1.40 19.80 15.95
CA SER A 108 2.28 18.91 16.71
C SER A 108 1.52 17.68 17.23
N TYR A 109 2.26 16.59 17.47
CA TYR A 109 1.72 15.36 18.06
C TYR A 109 0.96 15.61 19.36
N LYS A 110 1.50 16.46 20.24
CA LYS A 110 0.91 16.75 21.56
C LYS A 110 -0.45 17.44 21.44
N LEU A 111 -0.56 18.39 20.51
CA LEU A 111 -1.78 19.19 20.38
C LEU A 111 -2.95 18.38 19.83
N VAL A 112 -2.66 17.39 18.99
CA VAL A 112 -3.70 16.62 18.27
C VAL A 112 -4.00 15.27 18.92
N ALA A 113 -3.18 14.82 19.87
CA ALA A 113 -3.32 13.49 20.45
C ALA A 113 -4.72 13.21 21.02
N GLU A 114 -5.32 14.16 21.71
CA GLU A 114 -6.68 14.02 22.25
C GLU A 114 -7.75 14.14 21.15
N LEU A 115 -7.54 14.99 20.15
CA LEU A 115 -8.49 15.18 19.05
C LEU A 115 -8.63 13.92 18.19
N LEU A 116 -7.54 13.17 17.98
CA LEU A 116 -7.56 11.93 17.20
C LEU A 116 -8.24 10.77 17.94
N THR A 117 -8.39 10.82 19.26
CA THR A 117 -9.12 9.78 20.00
C THR A 117 -10.62 9.79 19.72
N ALA A 118 -11.15 10.88 19.20
CA ALA A 118 -12.59 11.07 18.96
C ALA A 118 -13.02 10.80 17.50
N VAL A 119 -12.08 10.56 16.59
CA VAL A 119 -12.34 10.45 15.15
C VAL A 119 -11.69 9.22 14.53
N PRO A 120 -12.26 8.69 13.43
CA PRO A 120 -11.58 7.67 12.63
C PRO A 120 -10.30 8.23 12.00
N VAL A 121 -9.23 7.44 12.04
CA VAL A 121 -7.90 7.81 11.55
C VAL A 121 -7.53 6.98 10.33
N VAL A 122 -7.04 7.66 9.29
CA VAL A 122 -6.41 7.06 8.13
C VAL A 122 -4.93 7.46 8.13
N ALA A 123 -4.05 6.48 8.04
CA ALA A 123 -2.61 6.71 7.89
C ALA A 123 -2.03 5.79 6.83
N TYR A 124 -0.89 6.18 6.26
CA TYR A 124 -0.17 5.30 5.32
C TYR A 124 0.37 4.06 6.01
N ASP A 125 1.01 4.22 7.14
CA ASP A 125 1.50 3.17 8.05
C ASP A 125 1.01 3.52 9.47
N LEU A 126 -0.03 2.83 9.87
CA LEU A 126 -0.70 3.10 11.15
C LEU A 126 0.16 2.65 12.35
N LYS A 127 0.94 1.58 12.17
CA LYS A 127 1.84 1.07 13.19
C LYS A 127 2.96 2.07 13.48
N GLU A 128 3.61 2.60 12.43
CA GLU A 128 4.65 3.61 12.60
C GLU A 128 4.09 4.89 13.19
N LEU A 129 2.93 5.35 12.74
CA LEU A 129 2.25 6.51 13.33
C LEU A 129 2.01 6.29 14.83
N ALA A 130 1.45 5.15 15.22
CA ALA A 130 1.21 4.80 16.61
C ALA A 130 2.50 4.74 17.43
N SER A 131 3.57 4.16 16.90
CA SER A 131 4.89 4.12 17.53
C SER A 131 5.45 5.51 17.77
N GLN A 132 5.25 6.46 16.86
CA GLN A 132 5.66 7.85 17.04
C GLN A 132 4.93 8.56 18.19
N PHE A 133 3.63 8.26 18.40
CA PHE A 133 2.88 8.77 19.56
C PHE A 133 3.38 8.12 20.85
N LEU A 134 3.56 6.80 20.88
CA LEU A 134 4.02 6.06 22.06
C LEU A 134 5.41 6.52 22.53
N ARG A 135 6.36 6.71 21.63
CA ARG A 135 7.72 7.25 21.94
C ARG A 135 7.67 8.65 22.57
N ARG A 136 6.57 9.37 22.36
CA ARG A 136 6.33 10.70 22.96
C ARG A 136 5.47 10.65 24.21
N ASN A 137 5.16 9.45 24.72
CA ASN A 137 4.24 9.22 25.84
C ASN A 137 2.85 9.83 25.62
N LEU A 138 2.34 9.79 24.39
CA LEU A 138 1.02 10.28 24.02
C LEU A 138 0.03 9.12 23.86
N PRO A 139 -1.28 9.34 24.09
CA PRO A 139 -2.29 8.30 23.93
C PRO A 139 -2.40 7.85 22.49
N VAL A 140 -2.62 6.53 22.31
CA VAL A 140 -2.85 5.89 21.00
C VAL A 140 -4.16 5.09 21.11
N GLU A 141 -5.27 5.82 21.05
CA GLU A 141 -6.63 5.25 21.07
C GLU A 141 -7.44 5.93 19.99
N PHE A 142 -7.50 5.31 18.82
CA PHE A 142 -8.28 5.81 17.69
C PHE A 142 -9.60 5.03 17.62
N VAL A 143 -10.71 5.71 17.35
CA VAL A 143 -12.06 5.12 17.32
C VAL A 143 -12.19 4.07 16.21
N ALA A 144 -11.64 4.36 15.05
CA ALA A 144 -11.54 3.45 13.93
C ALA A 144 -10.28 3.80 13.14
N ASN A 145 -9.73 2.80 12.46
CA ASN A 145 -8.43 2.93 11.81
C ASN A 145 -8.48 2.42 10.40
N TYR A 146 -7.69 3.03 9.54
CA TYR A 146 -7.42 2.52 8.20
C TYR A 146 -5.92 2.66 7.92
N ASP A 147 -5.28 1.53 7.63
CA ASP A 147 -3.88 1.48 7.22
C ASP A 147 -3.80 1.30 5.70
N ILE A 148 -3.28 2.32 5.01
CA ILE A 148 -3.23 2.33 3.54
C ILE A 148 -2.22 1.31 3.02
N SER A 149 -1.05 1.21 3.65
CA SER A 149 0.00 0.26 3.26
C SER A 149 -0.47 -1.19 3.42
N HIS A 150 -1.10 -1.49 4.56
CA HIS A 150 -1.64 -2.81 4.82
C HIS A 150 -2.83 -3.15 3.91
N ALA A 151 -3.74 -2.20 3.67
CA ALA A 151 -4.82 -2.37 2.71
C ALA A 151 -4.28 -2.65 1.30
N GLY A 152 -3.24 -1.93 0.88
CA GLY A 152 -2.54 -2.17 -0.39
C GLY A 152 -1.95 -3.58 -0.47
N PHE A 153 -1.36 -4.07 0.62
CA PHE A 153 -0.88 -5.45 0.70
C PHE A 153 -2.02 -6.48 0.58
N LEU A 154 -3.16 -6.24 1.22
CA LEU A 154 -4.30 -7.16 1.18
C LEU A 154 -4.91 -7.28 -0.22
N VAL A 155 -4.97 -6.19 -0.99
CA VAL A 155 -5.53 -6.19 -2.34
C VAL A 155 -4.52 -6.55 -3.43
N GLY A 156 -3.21 -6.39 -3.15
CA GLY A 156 -2.12 -6.66 -4.08
C GLY A 156 -0.92 -7.33 -3.41
N SER A 157 -1.14 -8.46 -2.74
CA SER A 157 -0.19 -9.17 -1.86
C SER A 157 1.18 -9.51 -2.46
N LEU A 158 1.33 -9.42 -3.77
CA LEU A 158 2.59 -9.71 -4.46
C LEU A 158 3.42 -8.44 -4.75
N SER A 159 2.87 -7.27 -4.49
CA SER A 159 3.60 -6.01 -4.64
C SER A 159 4.65 -5.85 -3.55
N LYS A 160 5.84 -5.33 -3.90
CA LYS A 160 6.83 -5.00 -2.88
C LYS A 160 6.27 -3.93 -1.95
N PRO A 161 6.42 -4.11 -0.62
CA PRO A 161 6.08 -3.05 0.31
C PRO A 161 6.96 -1.82 0.03
N ARG A 162 6.36 -0.65 -0.03
CA ARG A 162 7.03 0.64 -0.21
C ARG A 162 6.79 1.48 1.03
N THR A 163 7.76 2.27 1.40
CA THR A 163 7.55 3.27 2.45
C THR A 163 6.87 4.52 1.87
N LEU A 164 6.20 5.29 2.72
CA LEU A 164 5.64 6.58 2.29
C LEU A 164 6.74 7.51 1.77
N ALA A 165 7.91 7.48 2.41
CA ALA A 165 9.08 8.26 2.01
C ALA A 165 9.53 7.93 0.58
N ASP A 166 9.58 6.64 0.20
CA ASP A 166 9.94 6.23 -1.16
C ASP A 166 8.93 6.75 -2.19
N ILE A 167 7.64 6.68 -1.86
CA ILE A 167 6.58 7.15 -2.76
C ILE A 167 6.63 8.67 -2.92
N LEU A 168 6.83 9.40 -1.83
CA LEU A 168 6.91 10.86 -1.87
C LEU A 168 8.18 11.35 -2.57
N ALA A 169 9.32 10.66 -2.39
CA ALA A 169 10.57 11.03 -3.06
C ALA A 169 10.48 10.98 -4.60
N GLU A 170 9.60 10.18 -5.15
CA GLU A 170 9.35 10.08 -6.60
C GLU A 170 8.44 11.21 -7.12
N GLN A 171 7.81 11.99 -6.24
CA GLN A 171 6.93 13.07 -6.67
C GLN A 171 7.74 14.31 -7.07
N PRO A 172 7.36 15.00 -8.16
CA PRO A 172 8.05 16.22 -8.62
C PRO A 172 7.90 17.40 -7.66
N ASP A 173 6.79 17.44 -6.92
CA ASP A 173 6.46 18.46 -5.92
C ASP A 173 6.46 17.84 -4.52
N GLN A 174 7.23 18.42 -3.60
CA GLN A 174 7.39 17.99 -2.21
C GLN A 174 6.57 18.84 -1.24
N SER A 175 5.66 19.68 -1.74
CA SER A 175 4.81 20.52 -0.89
C SER A 175 3.92 19.68 0.03
N GLU A 176 3.55 20.23 1.18
CA GLU A 176 2.66 19.58 2.16
C GLU A 176 1.30 19.21 1.53
N SER A 177 0.76 20.11 0.69
CA SER A 177 -0.46 19.86 -0.10
C SER A 177 -0.30 18.63 -1.00
N ARG A 178 0.83 18.50 -1.69
CA ARG A 178 1.11 17.36 -2.57
C ARG A 178 1.23 16.06 -1.79
N GLN A 179 1.93 16.07 -0.66
CA GLN A 179 2.07 14.88 0.19
C GLN A 179 0.70 14.35 0.64
N LEU A 180 -0.17 15.24 1.10
CA LEU A 180 -1.55 14.90 1.47
C LEU A 180 -2.35 14.37 0.29
N ALA A 181 -2.23 15.02 -0.87
CA ALA A 181 -2.95 14.64 -2.07
C ALA A 181 -2.55 13.23 -2.55
N VAL A 182 -1.27 12.88 -2.48
CA VAL A 182 -0.77 11.54 -2.77
C VAL A 182 -1.36 10.50 -1.79
N VAL A 183 -1.29 10.76 -0.50
CA VAL A 183 -1.83 9.84 0.52
C VAL A 183 -3.34 9.69 0.39
N TYR A 184 -4.06 10.78 0.09
CA TYR A 184 -5.50 10.76 -0.17
C TYR A 184 -5.86 9.89 -1.37
N GLN A 185 -5.12 10.00 -2.47
CA GLN A 185 -5.35 9.18 -3.66
C GLN A 185 -5.08 7.70 -3.40
N LEU A 186 -4.00 7.37 -2.69
CA LEU A 186 -3.68 6.00 -2.29
C LEU A 186 -4.77 5.41 -1.39
N TRP A 187 -5.29 6.20 -0.45
CA TRP A 187 -6.41 5.80 0.38
C TRP A 187 -7.67 5.53 -0.45
N GLN A 188 -8.05 6.45 -1.34
CA GLN A 188 -9.21 6.24 -2.20
C GLN A 188 -9.10 4.99 -3.06
N GLN A 189 -7.92 4.76 -3.64
CA GLN A 189 -7.66 3.60 -4.49
C GLN A 189 -7.78 2.29 -3.68
N THR A 190 -7.06 2.18 -2.57
CA THR A 190 -7.06 0.97 -1.73
C THR A 190 -8.43 0.73 -1.10
N HIS A 191 -9.12 1.80 -0.66
CA HIS A 191 -10.45 1.70 -0.10
C HIS A 191 -11.47 1.20 -1.13
N ARG A 192 -11.43 1.71 -2.36
CA ARG A 192 -12.28 1.24 -3.46
C ARG A 192 -12.04 -0.22 -3.79
N GLN A 193 -10.78 -0.63 -3.89
CA GLN A 193 -10.40 -2.02 -4.19
C GLN A 193 -10.84 -2.96 -3.05
N LEU A 194 -10.55 -2.60 -1.80
CA LEU A 194 -10.90 -3.41 -0.64
C LEU A 194 -12.43 -3.52 -0.46
N SER A 195 -13.19 -2.47 -0.76
CA SER A 195 -14.66 -2.49 -0.69
C SER A 195 -15.33 -3.46 -1.68
N GLN A 196 -14.62 -3.81 -2.77
CA GLN A 196 -15.07 -4.85 -3.72
C GLN A 196 -14.88 -6.28 -3.17
N LEU A 197 -14.17 -6.43 -2.06
CA LEU A 197 -13.83 -7.69 -1.41
C LEU A 197 -14.40 -7.73 0.02
N PRO A 198 -15.73 -7.88 0.21
CA PRO A 198 -16.41 -7.62 1.49
C PRO A 198 -15.89 -8.48 2.65
N GLN A 199 -15.52 -9.73 2.41
CA GLN A 199 -14.96 -10.60 3.44
C GLN A 199 -13.58 -10.10 3.91
N LEU A 200 -12.75 -9.66 2.96
CA LEU A 200 -11.42 -9.13 3.24
C LEU A 200 -11.53 -7.75 3.93
N ALA A 201 -12.43 -6.90 3.48
CA ALA A 201 -12.72 -5.61 4.11
C ALA A 201 -13.17 -5.79 5.57
N GLN A 202 -14.01 -6.78 5.84
CA GLN A 202 -14.44 -7.10 7.20
C GLN A 202 -13.30 -7.62 8.06
N LEU A 203 -12.44 -8.48 7.54
CA LEU A 203 -11.24 -8.97 8.23
C LEU A 203 -10.31 -7.79 8.55
N ALA A 204 -9.99 -6.98 7.55
CA ALA A 204 -9.13 -5.81 7.71
C ALA A 204 -9.62 -4.87 8.81
N SER A 205 -10.90 -4.49 8.78
CA SER A 205 -11.45 -3.54 9.75
C SER A 205 -11.57 -4.09 11.17
N ARG A 206 -11.84 -5.40 11.32
CA ARG A 206 -12.05 -6.02 12.63
C ARG A 206 -10.77 -6.55 13.27
N VAL A 207 -9.78 -6.91 12.48
CA VAL A 207 -8.57 -7.59 12.95
C VAL A 207 -7.33 -6.83 12.55
N ASP A 208 -7.06 -6.68 11.24
CA ASP A 208 -5.75 -6.24 10.77
C ASP A 208 -5.43 -4.79 11.15
N PHE A 209 -6.36 -3.86 10.94
CA PHE A 209 -6.12 -2.46 11.28
C PHE A 209 -6.01 -2.21 12.79
N PRO A 210 -6.90 -2.75 13.66
CA PRO A 210 -6.71 -2.67 15.11
C PRO A 210 -5.43 -3.33 15.60
N LEU A 211 -5.00 -4.42 14.96
CA LEU A 211 -3.78 -5.15 15.32
C LEU A 211 -2.52 -4.27 15.17
N GLN A 212 -2.49 -3.32 14.21
CA GLN A 212 -1.35 -2.42 14.05
C GLN A 212 -1.03 -1.64 15.33
N LEU A 213 -2.05 -1.20 16.07
CA LEU A 213 -1.87 -0.50 17.34
C LEU A 213 -1.34 -1.41 18.45
N VAL A 214 -1.76 -2.68 18.45
CA VAL A 214 -1.24 -3.68 19.39
C VAL A 214 0.22 -3.96 19.11
N LEU A 215 0.57 -4.17 17.82
CA LEU A 215 1.96 -4.40 17.39
C LEU A 215 2.87 -3.23 17.75
N ALA A 216 2.42 -1.99 17.53
CA ALA A 216 3.18 -0.80 17.93
C ALA A 216 3.47 -0.79 19.45
N ARG A 217 2.47 -1.14 20.29
CA ARG A 217 2.65 -1.25 21.73
C ARG A 217 3.59 -2.39 22.15
N MET A 218 3.58 -3.49 21.41
CA MET A 218 4.48 -4.63 21.66
C MET A 218 5.92 -4.25 21.33
N GLU A 219 6.15 -3.65 20.17
CA GLU A 219 7.49 -3.19 19.76
C GLU A 219 8.07 -2.17 20.74
N GLU A 220 7.26 -1.20 21.21
CA GLU A 220 7.70 -0.21 22.19
C GLU A 220 8.08 -0.84 23.55
N ARG A 221 7.48 -1.98 23.88
CA ARG A 221 7.84 -2.76 25.08
C ARG A 221 9.02 -3.73 24.85
N GLY A 222 9.57 -3.77 23.65
CA GLY A 222 10.69 -4.63 23.30
C GLY A 222 10.30 -6.07 22.95
N VAL A 223 9.05 -6.32 22.63
CA VAL A 223 8.56 -7.60 22.10
C VAL A 223 8.57 -7.49 20.59
N LEU A 224 9.55 -8.13 19.93
CA LEU A 224 9.71 -8.22 18.48
C LEU A 224 9.15 -9.55 17.97
#